data_7fa432ec50ab7300b5e77462217ec710
#
_entry.id   7fa432ec50ab7300b5e77462217ec710
#
_cell.length_a   1.000
_cell.length_b   1.000
_cell.length_c   1.000
_cell.angle_alpha   90.00
_cell.angle_beta   90.00
_cell.angle_gamma   90.00
#
_symmetry.space_group_name_H-M   'P 1'
#
loop_
_entity.id
_entity.type
_entity.pdbx_description
1 polymer ?
#
loop_
_entity_poly.entity_id
_entity_poly.type
_entity_poly.pdbx_seq_one_letter_code
_entity_poly.pdbx_strand_id
1 'polypeptide(L)'
;MTGRKGSTTLQGVGISAMTLSHPRLLGCVLAAVLAIGGPAASVAAPANPTRASLQGVTFTVSSKGEGSVRQLTIATSGTPQAIAPIRQEILGSVSGVEVADLDANGLPEVYVFITSAGSGSYGSVEGWALNKGRRSLSTIHMPELSGQAAQGYQGHDEFAVVELTMARRFPIYRPGDSNAKPTGGTRQISYKLVPGEASWQLKPMRVDTY
;
A
#
# COMPACT_ATOMS: atom_id res chain seq x y z
N MET A 1 59.15 39.87 20.24
CA MET A 1 59.77 39.07 21.28
C MET A 1 59.31 37.65 21.07
N THR A 2 60.16 36.94 20.35
CA THR A 2 60.98 35.80 20.84
C THR A 2 60.06 34.71 21.36
N GLY A 3 59.90 33.54 20.79
CA GLY A 3 60.85 32.66 20.14
C GLY A 3 60.65 31.29 20.74
N ARG A 4 60.55 30.26 20.07
CA ARG A 4 61.57 29.21 19.86
C ARG A 4 60.93 27.86 19.58
N LYS A 5 61.19 27.38 18.43
CA LYS A 5 61.60 26.06 17.94
C LYS A 5 61.83 24.97 19.00
N GLY A 6 61.35 23.80 18.70
CA GLY A 6 61.72 22.51 19.31
C GLY A 6 61.41 21.39 18.34
N SER A 7 62.32 21.08 17.46
CA SER A 7 62.40 19.89 16.64
C SER A 7 62.99 18.76 17.45
N THR A 8 62.48 17.55 17.33
CA THR A 8 63.25 16.32 17.64
C THR A 8 62.79 15.19 16.75
N THR A 9 63.68 14.85 15.87
CA THR A 9 63.79 13.66 15.04
C THR A 9 64.25 12.49 15.87
N LEU A 10 63.89 11.26 15.55
CA LEU A 10 64.73 10.07 15.42
C LEU A 10 63.86 8.84 15.16
N GLN A 11 64.06 8.23 14.00
CA GLN A 11 64.65 6.89 13.75
C GLN A 11 63.73 5.76 14.17
N GLY A 12 63.18 4.88 13.30
CA GLY A 12 63.88 4.19 12.19
C GLY A 12 64.23 2.76 12.63
N VAL A 13 63.51 1.77 12.12
CA VAL A 13 63.88 0.37 11.85
C VAL A 13 62.78 -0.16 11.00
N GLY A 14 62.87 -0.50 9.83
CA GLY A 14 63.52 -1.34 8.88
C GLY A 14 63.24 -2.83 9.11
N ILE A 15 62.75 -3.45 8.07
CA ILE A 15 62.89 -4.85 7.64
C ILE A 15 61.54 -5.31 7.07
N SER A 16 61.37 -5.67 5.92
CA SER A 16 61.87 -6.64 4.98
C SER A 16 60.73 -7.02 4.03
N ALA A 17 60.98 -6.88 2.78
CA ALA A 17 60.12 -7.34 1.69
C ALA A 17 59.98 -8.85 1.69
N MET A 18 58.77 -9.33 1.47
CA MET A 18 58.57 -10.69 0.99
C MET A 18 57.54 -10.68 -0.12
N THR A 19 58.06 -10.66 -1.33
CA THR A 19 57.34 -10.88 -2.58
C THR A 19 56.88 -12.33 -2.65
N LEU A 20 55.55 -12.52 -2.73
CA LEU A 20 54.98 -13.77 -3.18
C LEU A 20 54.01 -13.46 -4.34
N SER A 21 54.54 -13.76 -5.51
CA SER A 21 53.77 -13.83 -6.76
C SER A 21 52.81 -15.00 -6.73
N HIS A 22 51.53 -14.75 -7.00
CA HIS A 22 50.55 -15.78 -7.31
C HIS A 22 49.78 -15.46 -8.59
N PRO A 23 49.44 -16.44 -9.40
CA PRO A 23 48.98 -16.23 -10.77
C PRO A 23 47.51 -15.83 -10.82
N ARG A 24 47.22 -14.98 -11.81
CA ARG A 24 45.88 -14.60 -12.24
C ARG A 24 45.09 -15.82 -12.73
N LEU A 25 44.11 -16.24 -11.99
CA LEU A 25 43.02 -17.08 -12.49
C LEU A 25 41.84 -16.17 -12.83
N LEU A 26 41.62 -16.03 -14.13
CA LEU A 26 40.50 -15.34 -14.73
C LEU A 26 39.27 -16.28 -14.59
N GLY A 27 38.51 -16.14 -13.54
CA GLY A 27 37.23 -16.86 -13.34
C GLY A 27 36.10 -16.01 -13.89
N CYS A 28 35.56 -16.37 -15.07
CA CYS A 28 34.28 -15.89 -15.54
C CYS A 28 33.18 -16.41 -14.60
N VAL A 29 32.67 -15.53 -13.75
CA VAL A 29 31.43 -15.80 -13.01
C VAL A 29 30.27 -15.45 -13.92
N LEU A 30 29.69 -16.47 -14.52
CA LEU A 30 28.41 -16.39 -15.23
C LEU A 30 27.31 -16.23 -14.17
N ALA A 31 26.86 -15.00 -13.94
CA ALA A 31 25.72 -14.76 -13.08
C ALA A 31 24.44 -15.20 -13.79
N ALA A 32 23.97 -16.39 -13.49
CA ALA A 32 22.65 -16.84 -13.88
C ALA A 32 21.61 -16.06 -13.07
N VAL A 33 20.98 -15.07 -13.69
CA VAL A 33 19.79 -14.43 -13.15
C VAL A 33 18.63 -15.41 -13.25
N LEU A 34 18.35 -16.10 -12.16
CA LEU A 34 17.11 -16.87 -12.01
C LEU A 34 15.96 -15.86 -11.87
N ALA A 35 15.21 -15.66 -12.93
CA ALA A 35 13.92 -14.99 -12.86
C ALA A 35 12.94 -15.92 -12.11
N ILE A 36 12.76 -15.67 -10.81
CA ILE A 36 11.72 -16.31 -10.00
C ILE A 36 10.39 -15.64 -10.36
N GLY A 37 9.75 -16.13 -11.41
CA GLY A 37 8.33 -15.89 -11.67
C GLY A 37 7.52 -16.63 -10.61
N GLY A 38 7.29 -15.99 -9.45
CA GLY A 38 6.35 -16.50 -8.46
C GLY A 38 4.93 -16.46 -9.02
N PRO A 39 4.10 -17.49 -8.78
CA PRO A 39 2.69 -17.43 -9.13
C PRO A 39 2.06 -16.25 -8.40
N ALA A 40 1.26 -15.44 -9.12
CA ALA A 40 0.44 -14.41 -8.52
C ALA A 40 -0.41 -15.08 -7.42
N ALA A 41 -0.13 -14.73 -6.15
CA ALA A 41 -0.89 -15.24 -5.04
C ALA A 41 -2.32 -14.71 -5.18
N SER A 42 -3.25 -15.61 -5.50
CA SER A 42 -4.68 -15.34 -5.38
C SER A 42 -4.96 -15.03 -3.91
N VAL A 43 -5.20 -13.76 -3.58
CA VAL A 43 -5.62 -13.36 -2.24
C VAL A 43 -7.03 -13.90 -2.03
N ALA A 44 -7.12 -15.03 -1.33
CA ALA A 44 -8.41 -15.56 -0.92
C ALA A 44 -9.08 -14.57 0.02
N ALA A 45 -10.34 -14.23 -0.25
CA ALA A 45 -11.14 -13.38 0.63
C ALA A 45 -11.19 -13.99 2.05
N PRO A 46 -11.04 -13.17 3.12
CA PRO A 46 -11.06 -13.68 4.48
C PRO A 46 -12.41 -14.33 4.79
N ALA A 47 -12.37 -15.64 5.07
CA ALA A 47 -13.57 -16.45 5.41
C ALA A 47 -14.13 -16.14 6.81
N ASN A 48 -13.42 -15.36 7.62
CA ASN A 48 -13.78 -14.97 8.99
C ASN A 48 -13.78 -13.44 9.12
N PRO A 49 -14.46 -12.89 10.13
CA PRO A 49 -14.43 -11.46 10.41
C PRO A 49 -12.98 -10.97 10.61
N THR A 50 -12.60 -9.97 9.83
CA THR A 50 -11.30 -9.29 10.00
C THR A 50 -11.43 -8.23 11.08
N ARG A 51 -10.48 -8.22 12.03
CA ARG A 51 -10.41 -7.20 13.08
C ARG A 51 -9.15 -6.37 12.89
N ALA A 52 -9.33 -5.06 12.90
CA ALA A 52 -8.23 -4.10 12.88
C ALA A 52 -8.49 -3.02 13.93
N SER A 53 -7.43 -2.56 14.60
CA SER A 53 -7.55 -1.64 15.72
C SER A 53 -6.52 -0.52 15.63
N LEU A 54 -6.95 0.69 15.94
CA LEU A 54 -6.09 1.86 16.05
C LEU A 54 -6.65 2.80 17.11
N GLN A 55 -5.80 3.44 17.90
CA GLN A 55 -6.16 4.46 18.91
C GLN A 55 -7.27 4.01 19.87
N GLY A 56 -7.28 2.70 20.25
CA GLY A 56 -8.23 2.13 21.19
C GLY A 56 -9.62 1.80 20.58
N VAL A 57 -9.79 1.99 19.27
CA VAL A 57 -11.00 1.61 18.53
C VAL A 57 -10.72 0.37 17.72
N THR A 58 -11.65 -0.58 17.73
CA THR A 58 -11.59 -1.81 16.94
C THR A 58 -12.74 -1.84 15.94
N PHE A 59 -12.40 -2.08 14.69
CA PHE A 59 -13.34 -2.36 13.61
C PHE A 59 -13.36 -3.86 13.34
N THR A 60 -14.55 -4.43 13.30
CA THR A 60 -14.77 -5.84 12.93
C THR A 60 -15.55 -5.85 11.62
N VAL A 61 -14.87 -6.27 10.56
CA VAL A 61 -15.40 -6.30 9.19
C VAL A 61 -15.71 -7.73 8.80
N SER A 62 -16.91 -7.96 8.30
CA SER A 62 -17.35 -9.25 7.77
C SER A 62 -18.16 -9.05 6.50
N SER A 63 -18.10 -10.01 5.58
CA SER A 63 -18.98 -10.05 4.42
C SER A 63 -19.65 -11.41 4.32
N LYS A 64 -20.93 -11.44 3.95
CA LYS A 64 -21.73 -12.64 3.76
C LYS A 64 -22.45 -12.59 2.43
N GLY A 65 -22.69 -13.73 1.83
CA GLY A 65 -23.35 -13.89 0.55
C GLY A 65 -22.58 -14.77 -0.40
N GLU A 66 -23.21 -15.17 -1.48
CA GLU A 66 -22.65 -15.99 -2.54
C GLU A 66 -22.57 -15.18 -3.84
N GLY A 67 -21.64 -15.57 -4.72
CA GLY A 67 -21.46 -14.88 -6.00
C GLY A 67 -20.86 -13.48 -5.87
N SER A 68 -21.30 -12.57 -6.75
CA SER A 68 -20.76 -11.22 -6.87
C SER A 68 -21.40 -10.20 -5.95
N VAL A 69 -22.59 -10.49 -5.39
CA VAL A 69 -23.30 -9.58 -4.48
C VAL A 69 -23.16 -10.07 -3.06
N ARG A 70 -22.65 -9.22 -2.17
CA ARG A 70 -22.40 -9.58 -0.78
C ARG A 70 -22.87 -8.48 0.17
N GLN A 71 -23.28 -8.88 1.36
CA GLN A 71 -23.61 -7.96 2.46
C GLN A 71 -22.38 -7.72 3.31
N LEU A 72 -21.83 -6.52 3.23
CA LEU A 72 -20.77 -6.03 4.13
C LEU A 72 -21.37 -5.61 5.46
N THR A 73 -20.71 -5.96 6.56
CA THR A 73 -21.02 -5.47 7.89
C THR A 73 -19.75 -4.98 8.57
N ILE A 74 -19.79 -3.77 9.13
CA ILE A 74 -18.72 -3.19 9.93
C ILE A 74 -19.25 -2.84 11.29
N ALA A 75 -18.75 -3.50 12.32
CA ALA A 75 -19.05 -3.21 13.72
C ALA A 75 -17.87 -2.48 14.36
N THR A 76 -18.15 -1.50 15.21
CA THR A 76 -17.16 -0.68 15.90
C THR A 76 -17.25 -0.92 17.41
N SER A 77 -16.12 -1.02 18.08
CA SER A 77 -16.02 -1.14 19.54
C SER A 77 -14.84 -0.30 20.07
N GLY A 78 -14.77 -0.09 21.38
CA GLY A 78 -13.75 0.80 21.99
C GLY A 78 -14.15 2.28 21.91
N THR A 79 -15.41 2.58 21.64
CA THR A 79 -15.98 3.93 21.63
C THR A 79 -16.80 4.18 22.91
N PRO A 80 -16.92 5.45 23.39
CA PRO A 80 -17.68 5.77 24.60
C PRO A 80 -19.15 5.36 24.57
N GLN A 81 -19.73 5.31 23.37
CA GLN A 81 -21.08 4.85 23.11
C GLN A 81 -21.07 3.85 21.96
N ALA A 82 -22.01 2.91 21.99
CA ALA A 82 -22.17 1.97 20.90
C ALA A 82 -22.54 2.69 19.60
N ILE A 83 -21.82 2.38 18.54
CA ILE A 83 -22.12 2.85 17.19
C ILE A 83 -22.87 1.72 16.47
N ALA A 84 -24.01 2.05 15.84
CA ALA A 84 -24.76 1.07 15.08
C ALA A 84 -23.88 0.48 13.96
N PRO A 85 -23.88 -0.84 13.76
CA PRO A 85 -23.10 -1.44 12.69
C PRO A 85 -23.54 -0.92 11.32
N ILE A 86 -22.56 -0.61 10.49
CA ILE A 86 -22.80 -0.31 9.08
C ILE A 86 -23.15 -1.61 8.38
N ARG A 87 -24.16 -1.58 7.53
CA ARG A 87 -24.56 -2.68 6.65
C ARG A 87 -24.85 -2.13 5.29
N GLN A 88 -24.16 -2.67 4.28
CA GLN A 88 -24.37 -2.30 2.88
C GLN A 88 -24.06 -3.45 1.95
N GLU A 89 -24.68 -3.41 0.79
CA GLU A 89 -24.37 -4.32 -0.30
C GLU A 89 -23.07 -3.89 -0.99
N ILE A 90 -22.24 -4.86 -1.35
CA ILE A 90 -21.02 -4.67 -2.13
C ILE A 90 -21.02 -5.60 -3.33
N LEU A 91 -20.40 -5.15 -4.42
CA LEU A 91 -20.23 -5.93 -5.65
C LEU A 91 -18.81 -6.50 -5.72
N GLY A 92 -18.65 -7.74 -5.24
CA GLY A 92 -17.35 -8.41 -5.20
C GLY A 92 -17.04 -9.02 -3.84
N SER A 93 -15.77 -9.25 -3.59
CA SER A 93 -15.27 -9.86 -2.37
C SER A 93 -14.35 -8.89 -1.64
N VAL A 94 -14.41 -8.88 -0.30
CA VAL A 94 -13.43 -8.17 0.52
C VAL A 94 -12.06 -8.82 0.33
N SER A 95 -11.11 -8.06 -0.20
CA SER A 95 -9.73 -8.49 -0.43
C SER A 95 -8.76 -8.01 0.65
N GLY A 96 -9.14 -6.96 1.39
CA GLY A 96 -8.32 -6.44 2.49
C GLY A 96 -9.11 -5.49 3.38
N VAL A 97 -8.58 -5.27 4.59
CA VAL A 97 -9.09 -4.30 5.57
C VAL A 97 -7.89 -3.63 6.22
N GLU A 98 -7.87 -2.32 6.19
CA GLU A 98 -6.86 -1.53 6.90
C GLU A 98 -7.51 -0.43 7.74
N VAL A 99 -6.82 -0.05 8.82
CA VAL A 99 -7.22 1.03 9.71
C VAL A 99 -6.06 2.01 9.81
N ALA A 100 -6.35 3.28 9.61
CA ALA A 100 -5.36 4.35 9.61
C ALA A 100 -5.93 5.63 10.22
N ASP A 101 -5.09 6.63 10.35
CA ASP A 101 -5.43 8.02 10.68
C ASP A 101 -4.73 8.89 9.61
N LEU A 102 -5.33 8.90 8.40
CA LEU A 102 -4.68 9.49 7.21
C LEU A 102 -4.62 11.02 7.25
N ASP A 103 -5.50 11.66 8.00
CA ASP A 103 -5.50 13.11 8.18
C ASP A 103 -4.81 13.56 9.50
N ALA A 104 -4.27 12.59 10.27
CA ALA A 104 -3.57 12.79 11.53
C ALA A 104 -4.39 13.56 12.58
N ASN A 105 -5.71 13.36 12.61
CA ASN A 105 -6.61 14.04 13.53
C ASN A 105 -6.78 13.32 14.88
N GLY A 106 -6.16 12.14 15.05
CA GLY A 106 -6.26 11.30 16.25
C GLY A 106 -7.52 10.44 16.30
N LEU A 107 -8.23 10.29 15.18
CA LEU A 107 -9.43 9.45 15.05
C LEU A 107 -9.23 8.48 13.88
N PRO A 108 -9.42 7.17 14.11
CA PRO A 108 -9.13 6.19 13.06
C PRO A 108 -10.20 6.15 11.97
N GLU A 109 -9.76 5.87 10.76
CA GLU A 109 -10.58 5.45 9.65
C GLU A 109 -10.44 3.94 9.43
N VAL A 110 -11.48 3.32 8.86
CA VAL A 110 -11.44 1.96 8.34
C VAL A 110 -11.62 1.97 6.83
N TYR A 111 -10.77 1.22 6.14
CA TYR A 111 -10.79 1.04 4.70
C TYR A 111 -10.99 -0.44 4.39
N VAL A 112 -12.00 -0.74 3.58
CA VAL A 112 -12.31 -2.09 3.12
C VAL A 112 -12.07 -2.16 1.63
N PHE A 113 -11.10 -2.97 1.23
CA PHE A 113 -10.75 -3.17 -0.16
C PHE A 113 -11.62 -4.28 -0.73
N ILE A 114 -12.20 -4.02 -1.89
CA ILE A 114 -13.13 -4.91 -2.56
C ILE A 114 -12.61 -5.19 -3.96
N THR A 115 -12.61 -6.46 -4.34
CA THR A 115 -12.28 -6.89 -5.70
C THR A 115 -13.52 -7.46 -6.34
N SER A 116 -13.89 -6.93 -7.50
CA SER A 116 -15.03 -7.40 -8.28
C SER A 116 -14.82 -8.82 -8.79
N ALA A 117 -15.92 -9.53 -9.02
CA ALA A 117 -15.88 -10.80 -9.73
C ALA A 117 -15.54 -10.58 -11.20
N GLY A 118 -14.81 -11.53 -11.80
CA GLY A 118 -14.44 -11.49 -13.21
C GLY A 118 -12.94 -11.28 -13.43
N SER A 119 -12.53 -11.45 -14.69
CA SER A 119 -11.11 -11.49 -15.07
C SER A 119 -10.37 -10.16 -14.93
N GLY A 120 -11.10 -9.05 -14.91
CA GLY A 120 -10.50 -7.72 -14.72
C GLY A 120 -10.16 -7.40 -13.26
N SER A 121 -10.78 -8.11 -12.29
CA SER A 121 -10.53 -7.90 -10.87
C SER A 121 -10.50 -6.41 -10.49
N TYR A 122 -11.54 -5.67 -10.92
CA TYR A 122 -11.66 -4.23 -10.63
C TYR A 122 -11.78 -4.00 -9.14
N GLY A 123 -10.95 -3.11 -8.63
CA GLY A 123 -10.91 -2.79 -7.22
C GLY A 123 -11.70 -1.53 -6.86
N SER A 124 -12.33 -1.56 -5.68
CA SER A 124 -12.94 -0.40 -5.06
C SER A 124 -12.59 -0.33 -3.58
N VAL A 125 -12.79 0.84 -2.98
CA VAL A 125 -12.57 1.07 -1.56
C VAL A 125 -13.85 1.61 -0.94
N GLU A 126 -14.31 0.93 0.09
CA GLU A 126 -15.34 1.42 1.00
C GLU A 126 -14.65 1.92 2.27
N GLY A 127 -14.91 3.16 2.65
CA GLY A 127 -14.22 3.78 3.78
C GLY A 127 -15.13 4.53 4.73
N TRP A 128 -14.77 4.55 6.02
CA TRP A 128 -15.47 5.31 7.05
C TRP A 128 -14.50 5.92 8.05
N ALA A 129 -14.69 7.20 8.33
CA ALA A 129 -13.95 7.95 9.33
C ALA A 129 -14.73 8.04 10.64
N LEU A 130 -14.06 7.79 11.76
CA LEU A 130 -14.65 8.03 13.07
C LEU A 130 -14.75 9.53 13.33
N ASN A 131 -15.95 10.00 13.65
CA ASN A 131 -16.20 11.41 13.89
C ASN A 131 -15.71 11.87 15.26
N LYS A 132 -15.44 13.16 15.39
CA LYS A 132 -15.14 13.81 16.67
C LYS A 132 -16.21 13.48 17.71
N GLY A 133 -15.76 13.15 18.91
CA GLY A 133 -16.64 12.63 19.98
C GLY A 133 -16.85 11.13 19.96
N ARG A 134 -16.35 10.42 18.93
CA ARG A 134 -16.35 8.94 18.81
C ARG A 134 -17.75 8.31 18.97
N ARG A 135 -18.77 8.92 18.34
CA ARG A 135 -20.19 8.48 18.45
C ARG A 135 -20.81 8.07 17.12
N SER A 136 -20.14 8.35 16.01
CA SER A 136 -20.64 8.05 14.67
C SER A 136 -19.50 7.92 13.67
N LEU A 137 -19.81 7.37 12.51
CA LEU A 137 -18.92 7.23 11.38
C LEU A 137 -19.47 8.06 10.21
N SER A 138 -18.56 8.70 9.46
CA SER A 138 -18.86 9.35 8.19
C SER A 138 -18.22 8.56 7.05
N THR A 139 -18.88 8.50 5.91
CA THR A 139 -18.35 7.83 4.72
C THR A 139 -17.13 8.55 4.18
N ILE A 140 -16.26 7.79 3.53
CA ILE A 140 -15.11 8.29 2.77
C ILE A 140 -15.33 7.93 1.31
N HIS A 141 -15.43 8.93 0.45
CA HIS A 141 -15.60 8.73 -0.98
C HIS A 141 -14.25 8.59 -1.66
N MET A 142 -14.09 7.55 -2.49
CA MET A 142 -12.97 7.41 -3.42
C MET A 142 -13.44 7.81 -4.82
N PRO A 143 -12.81 8.82 -5.45
CA PRO A 143 -13.24 9.26 -6.76
C PRO A 143 -12.90 8.25 -7.85
N GLU A 144 -13.70 8.24 -8.90
CA GLU A 144 -13.42 7.48 -10.11
C GLU A 144 -12.13 7.93 -10.77
N LEU A 145 -11.46 6.98 -11.45
CA LEU A 145 -10.28 7.33 -12.25
C LEU A 145 -10.70 8.19 -13.44
N SER A 146 -9.93 9.24 -13.71
CA SER A 146 -10.19 10.15 -14.81
C SER A 146 -8.90 10.66 -15.46
N GLY A 147 -9.03 11.22 -16.66
CA GLY A 147 -7.92 11.83 -17.37
C GLY A 147 -6.74 10.87 -17.56
N GLN A 148 -5.53 11.37 -17.33
CA GLN A 148 -4.29 10.58 -17.50
C GLN A 148 -4.22 9.38 -16.54
N ALA A 149 -4.80 9.47 -15.34
CA ALA A 149 -4.81 8.38 -14.38
C ALA A 149 -5.59 7.16 -14.89
N ALA A 150 -6.61 7.36 -15.70
CA ALA A 150 -7.44 6.29 -16.27
C ALA A 150 -6.87 5.65 -17.54
N GLN A 151 -5.83 6.25 -18.15
CA GLN A 151 -5.30 5.72 -19.42
C GLN A 151 -4.67 4.34 -19.24
N GLY A 152 -5.15 3.37 -20.05
CA GLY A 152 -4.68 1.98 -20.02
C GLY A 152 -5.17 1.18 -18.81
N TYR A 153 -6.12 1.69 -18.04
CA TYR A 153 -6.69 0.97 -16.89
C TYR A 153 -7.67 -0.12 -17.35
N GLN A 154 -7.47 -1.35 -16.86
CA GLN A 154 -8.35 -2.50 -17.07
C GLN A 154 -8.51 -3.34 -15.78
N GLY A 155 -8.43 -2.71 -14.61
CA GLY A 155 -8.57 -3.40 -13.33
C GLY A 155 -7.25 -3.90 -12.75
N HIS A 156 -7.32 -5.00 -12.00
CA HIS A 156 -6.21 -5.59 -11.23
C HIS A 156 -5.64 -4.62 -10.19
N ASP A 157 -6.54 -3.94 -9.51
CA ASP A 157 -6.18 -2.97 -8.49
C ASP A 157 -5.62 -3.63 -7.23
N GLU A 158 -4.59 -2.99 -6.69
CA GLU A 158 -4.04 -3.24 -5.37
C GLU A 158 -4.14 -1.96 -4.55
N PHE A 159 -4.64 -2.08 -3.32
CA PHE A 159 -4.73 -0.97 -2.38
C PHE A 159 -3.90 -1.24 -1.13
N ALA A 160 -3.30 -0.20 -0.59
CA ALA A 160 -2.62 -0.23 0.69
C ALA A 160 -2.59 1.16 1.33
N VAL A 161 -2.62 1.20 2.65
CA VAL A 161 -2.23 2.40 3.39
C VAL A 161 -0.71 2.45 3.47
N VAL A 162 -0.14 3.57 3.06
CA VAL A 162 1.30 3.82 3.11
C VAL A 162 1.52 5.15 3.81
N GLU A 163 2.06 5.12 5.03
CA GLU A 163 2.19 6.29 5.89
C GLU A 163 0.84 7.00 6.09
N LEU A 164 0.71 8.25 5.63
CA LEU A 164 -0.50 9.05 5.71
C LEU A 164 -1.24 9.15 4.35
N THR A 165 -1.11 8.13 3.51
CA THR A 165 -1.75 8.10 2.19
C THR A 165 -2.38 6.74 1.89
N MET A 166 -3.45 6.75 1.10
CA MET A 166 -3.95 5.56 0.44
C MET A 166 -3.24 5.41 -0.91
N ALA A 167 -2.59 4.29 -1.15
CA ALA A 167 -2.02 3.95 -2.44
C ALA A 167 -2.96 3.03 -3.21
N ARG A 168 -3.14 3.31 -4.50
CA ARG A 168 -3.80 2.45 -5.48
C ARG A 168 -2.80 2.12 -6.57
N ARG A 169 -2.59 0.85 -6.88
CA ARG A 169 -1.73 0.37 -7.96
C ARG A 169 -2.52 -0.47 -8.92
N PHE A 170 -2.14 -0.42 -10.20
CA PHE A 170 -2.67 -1.29 -11.24
C PHE A 170 -1.76 -1.33 -12.46
N PRO A 171 -1.78 -2.43 -13.23
CA PRO A 171 -1.04 -2.53 -14.48
C PRO A 171 -1.65 -1.63 -15.56
N ILE A 172 -0.81 -1.11 -16.44
CA ILE A 172 -1.23 -0.31 -17.60
C ILE A 172 -1.22 -1.21 -18.82
N TYR A 173 -2.34 -1.21 -19.54
CA TYR A 173 -2.54 -1.94 -20.78
C TYR A 173 -2.32 -1.05 -21.99
N ARG A 174 -1.57 -1.53 -22.96
CA ARG A 174 -1.41 -0.93 -24.29
C ARG A 174 -2.39 -1.55 -25.28
N PRO A 175 -2.69 -0.88 -26.40
CA PRO A 175 -3.47 -1.50 -27.48
C PRO A 175 -2.86 -2.84 -27.91
N GLY A 176 -3.65 -3.90 -27.91
CA GLY A 176 -3.23 -5.25 -28.26
C GLY A 176 -2.76 -6.11 -27.08
N ASP A 177 -2.63 -5.56 -25.88
CA ASP A 177 -2.33 -6.35 -24.69
C ASP A 177 -3.50 -7.29 -24.34
N SER A 178 -3.15 -8.50 -23.90
CA SER A 178 -4.13 -9.38 -23.27
C SER A 178 -4.23 -9.10 -21.78
N ASN A 179 -5.37 -9.48 -21.18
CA ASN A 179 -5.58 -9.31 -19.73
C ASN A 179 -4.48 -9.93 -18.86
N ALA A 180 -3.84 -11.00 -19.33
CA ALA A 180 -2.75 -11.69 -18.62
C ALA A 180 -1.36 -11.08 -18.86
N LYS A 181 -1.21 -10.15 -19.81
CA LYS A 181 0.10 -9.62 -20.22
C LYS A 181 0.03 -8.11 -20.49
N PRO A 182 -0.13 -7.28 -19.45
CA PRO A 182 -0.02 -5.83 -19.60
C PRO A 182 1.45 -5.46 -19.89
N THR A 183 1.66 -4.53 -20.83
CA THR A 183 3.01 -4.10 -21.24
C THR A 183 3.28 -2.64 -20.96
N GLY A 184 2.33 -1.91 -20.38
CA GLY A 184 2.44 -0.47 -20.13
C GLY A 184 3.16 -0.08 -18.85
N GLY A 185 3.62 -1.06 -18.04
CA GLY A 185 4.17 -0.81 -16.72
C GLY A 185 3.09 -0.77 -15.65
N THR A 186 3.41 -0.20 -14.51
CA THR A 186 2.50 -0.08 -13.35
C THR A 186 2.20 1.39 -13.08
N ARG A 187 0.93 1.72 -12.84
CA ARG A 187 0.52 3.02 -12.33
C ARG A 187 0.30 2.94 -10.84
N GLN A 188 0.81 3.93 -10.12
CA GLN A 188 0.51 4.15 -8.71
C GLN A 188 -0.10 5.53 -8.53
N ILE A 189 -1.20 5.59 -7.79
CA ILE A 189 -1.84 6.83 -7.41
C ILE A 189 -1.83 6.89 -5.89
N SER A 190 -1.33 8.00 -5.34
CA SER A 190 -1.39 8.26 -3.91
C SER A 190 -2.49 9.27 -3.62
N TYR A 191 -3.31 8.98 -2.62
CA TYR A 191 -4.44 9.81 -2.20
C TYR A 191 -4.22 10.27 -0.77
N LYS A 192 -4.66 11.48 -0.46
CA LYS A 192 -4.83 11.96 0.91
C LYS A 192 -6.30 12.05 1.28
N LEU A 193 -6.60 11.85 2.56
CA LEU A 193 -7.92 12.10 3.10
C LEU A 193 -8.11 13.61 3.31
N VAL A 194 -9.22 14.15 2.80
CA VAL A 194 -9.57 15.56 2.96
C VAL A 194 -11.08 15.70 3.23
N PRO A 195 -11.52 16.78 3.88
CA PRO A 195 -12.94 17.09 3.95
C PRO A 195 -13.52 17.31 2.55
N GLY A 196 -14.67 16.72 2.26
CA GLY A 196 -15.49 16.98 1.09
C GLY A 196 -16.70 17.85 1.45
N GLU A 197 -17.61 18.05 0.50
CA GLU A 197 -18.82 18.89 0.72
C GLU A 197 -19.78 18.26 1.73
N ALA A 198 -20.02 16.96 1.66
CA ALA A 198 -20.99 16.26 2.52
C ALA A 198 -20.32 15.24 3.46
N SER A 199 -19.09 14.84 3.19
CA SER A 199 -18.38 13.80 3.92
C SER A 199 -16.88 13.88 3.62
N TRP A 200 -16.13 12.83 3.93
CA TRP A 200 -14.71 12.74 3.61
C TRP A 200 -14.48 12.23 2.17
N GLN A 201 -13.34 12.61 1.59
CA GLN A 201 -12.93 12.09 0.29
C GLN A 201 -11.43 11.82 0.20
N LEU A 202 -11.07 10.81 -0.56
CA LEU A 202 -9.70 10.51 -0.97
C LEU A 202 -9.35 11.36 -2.20
N LYS A 203 -8.53 12.39 -2.02
CA LYS A 203 -8.12 13.27 -3.11
C LYS A 203 -6.79 12.82 -3.71
N PRO A 204 -6.71 12.57 -5.04
CA PRO A 204 -5.44 12.24 -5.68
C PRO A 204 -4.41 13.34 -5.46
N MET A 205 -3.19 12.96 -5.07
CA MET A 205 -2.07 13.87 -4.85
C MET A 205 -0.98 13.68 -5.91
N ARG A 206 -0.71 12.42 -6.24
CA ARG A 206 0.42 12.04 -7.08
C ARG A 206 0.05 10.85 -7.93
N VAL A 207 0.49 10.88 -9.18
CA VAL A 207 0.35 9.78 -10.14
C VAL A 207 1.74 9.46 -10.67
N ASP A 208 2.20 8.25 -10.42
CA ASP A 208 3.48 7.72 -10.88
C ASP A 208 3.25 6.59 -11.88
N THR A 209 4.22 6.39 -12.76
CA THR A 209 4.27 5.26 -13.70
C THR A 209 5.69 4.73 -13.75
N TYR A 210 5.88 3.43 -13.60
CA TYR A 210 7.18 2.76 -13.62
C TYR A 210 7.08 1.35 -14.22
#